data_a82970eab247a4bd31321ff212c59bd8
#
_entry.id   a82970eab247a4bd31321ff212c59bd8
#
_cell.length_a   1.000
_cell.length_b   1.000
_cell.length_c   1.000
_cell.angle_alpha   90.00
_cell.angle_beta   90.00
_cell.angle_gamma   90.00
#
_symmetry.space_group_name_H-M   'P 1'
#
loop_
_entity.id
_entity.type
_entity.pdbx_description
1 polymer ?
#
loop_
_entity_poly.entity_id
_entity_poly.type
_entity_poly.pdbx_seq_one_letter_code
_entity_poly.pdbx_strand_id
1 'polypeptide(L)'
;MIIISFTFILLYILLSISIEDINTMLISENKLSLLTILGIVYLLYQGLSNEKIDVKELILNNSFSMIIIFIIMYSISYISYKIFGINSLGMGDIKLSSISTIWIGIELSFLSLCISFLLSAIYSLHGRITKRLKPFQQYPFAPFLSIGIFCSWIIDKI
;
A
#
# COMPACT_ATOMS: atom_id res chain seq x y z
N MET A 1 -19.80 7.21 12.76
CA MET A 1 -19.96 8.08 11.57
C MET A 1 -18.61 8.51 10.99
N ILE A 2 -17.68 9.05 11.75
CA ILE A 2 -16.39 9.56 11.27
C ILE A 2 -15.50 8.46 10.63
N ILE A 3 -15.44 7.25 11.21
CA ILE A 3 -14.67 6.13 10.63
C ILE A 3 -15.16 5.79 9.22
N ILE A 4 -16.47 5.82 9.02
CA ILE A 4 -17.08 5.56 7.70
C ILE A 4 -16.61 6.61 6.67
N SER A 5 -16.51 7.89 7.08
CA SER A 5 -15.98 8.94 6.20
C SER A 5 -14.53 8.68 5.80
N PHE A 6 -13.66 8.29 6.75
CA PHE A 6 -12.27 7.92 6.46
C PHE A 6 -12.18 6.70 5.54
N THR A 7 -13.07 5.71 5.69
CA THR A 7 -13.12 4.54 4.81
C THR A 7 -13.43 4.95 3.36
N PHE A 8 -14.40 5.83 3.14
CA PHE A 8 -14.72 6.32 1.78
C PHE A 8 -13.59 7.17 1.19
N ILE A 9 -12.95 8.01 2.00
CA ILE A 9 -11.80 8.82 1.58
C ILE A 9 -10.63 7.92 1.16
N LEU A 10 -10.29 6.93 1.99
CA LEU A 10 -9.23 5.96 1.68
C LEU A 10 -9.54 5.21 0.39
N LEU A 11 -10.76 4.67 0.26
CA LEU A 11 -11.20 3.97 -0.94
C LEU A 11 -11.06 4.83 -2.19
N TYR A 12 -11.53 6.09 -2.12
CA TYR A 12 -11.45 7.02 -3.25
C TYR A 12 -10.01 7.27 -3.71
N ILE A 13 -9.09 7.51 -2.75
CA ILE A 13 -7.68 7.76 -3.07
C ILE A 13 -7.02 6.52 -3.67
N LEU A 14 -7.24 5.34 -3.08
CA LEU A 14 -6.72 4.07 -3.58
C LEU A 14 -7.22 3.74 -4.98
N LEU A 15 -8.50 3.96 -5.26
CA LEU A 15 -9.05 3.82 -6.62
C LEU A 15 -8.42 4.81 -7.59
N SER A 16 -8.24 6.07 -7.19
CA SER A 16 -7.61 7.09 -8.02
C SER A 16 -6.14 6.75 -8.35
N ILE A 17 -5.39 6.20 -7.40
CA ILE A 17 -4.01 5.73 -7.61
C ILE A 17 -4.01 4.51 -8.56
N SER A 18 -4.91 3.56 -8.34
CA SER A 18 -5.03 2.36 -9.17
C SER A 18 -5.33 2.69 -10.64
N ILE A 19 -6.26 3.61 -10.88
CA ILE A 19 -6.61 4.04 -12.24
C ILE A 19 -5.42 4.73 -12.92
N GLU A 20 -4.68 5.57 -12.18
CA GLU A 20 -3.49 6.23 -12.72
C GLU A 20 -2.40 5.21 -13.08
N ASP A 21 -2.13 4.25 -12.20
CA ASP A 21 -1.12 3.21 -12.44
C ASP A 21 -1.49 2.30 -13.61
N ILE A 22 -2.77 1.96 -13.78
CA ILE A 22 -3.24 1.20 -14.95
C ILE A 22 -2.97 1.95 -16.26
N ASN A 23 -3.12 3.28 -16.27
CA ASN A 23 -3.00 4.08 -17.48
C ASN A 23 -1.55 4.47 -17.79
N THR A 24 -0.75 4.76 -16.78
CA THR A 24 0.58 5.38 -16.94
C THR A 24 1.74 4.55 -16.38
N MET A 25 1.46 3.51 -15.58
CA MET A 25 2.46 2.77 -14.78
C MET A 25 3.28 3.70 -13.87
N LEU A 26 2.70 4.81 -13.46
CA LEU A 26 3.30 5.79 -12.57
C LEU A 26 2.28 6.19 -11.50
N ILE A 27 2.77 6.46 -10.30
CA ILE A 27 1.97 6.98 -9.18
C ILE A 27 2.41 8.42 -8.91
N SER A 28 1.48 9.36 -8.96
CA SER A 28 1.79 10.77 -8.72
C SER A 28 2.13 11.03 -7.25
N GLU A 29 3.18 11.83 -7.02
CA GLU A 29 3.62 12.24 -5.68
C GLU A 29 2.52 13.02 -4.94
N ASN A 30 1.68 13.77 -5.66
CA ASN A 30 0.58 14.53 -5.08
C ASN A 30 -0.45 13.60 -4.39
N LYS A 31 -0.78 12.45 -4.99
CA LYS A 31 -1.71 11.49 -4.40
C LYS A 31 -1.10 10.78 -3.20
N LEU A 32 0.19 10.44 -3.26
CA LEU A 32 0.92 9.88 -2.12
C LEU A 32 0.99 10.87 -0.95
N SER A 33 1.28 12.14 -1.23
CA SER A 33 1.28 13.21 -0.22
C SER A 33 -0.10 13.40 0.39
N LEU A 34 -1.16 13.39 -0.42
CA LEU A 34 -2.54 13.47 0.07
C LEU A 34 -2.89 12.29 0.97
N LEU A 35 -2.52 11.06 0.56
CA LEU A 35 -2.72 9.86 1.36
C LEU A 35 -2.00 9.94 2.71
N THR A 36 -0.77 10.48 2.71
CA THR A 36 0.03 10.67 3.93
C THR A 36 -0.62 11.69 4.87
N ILE A 37 -1.00 12.87 4.35
CA ILE A 37 -1.62 13.93 5.16
C ILE A 37 -2.91 13.45 5.80
N LEU A 38 -3.78 12.82 5.03
CA LEU A 38 -5.05 12.29 5.54
C LEU A 38 -4.85 11.13 6.52
N GLY A 39 -3.81 10.31 6.31
CA GLY A 39 -3.41 9.28 7.27
C GLY A 39 -2.97 9.85 8.61
N ILE A 40 -2.18 10.93 8.60
CA ILE A 40 -1.78 11.64 9.83
C ILE A 40 -3.01 12.23 10.53
N VAL A 41 -3.93 12.85 9.80
CA VAL A 41 -5.19 13.36 10.36
C VAL A 41 -6.00 12.24 11.01
N TYR A 42 -6.07 11.07 10.37
CA TYR A 42 -6.73 9.88 10.93
C TYR A 42 -6.06 9.41 12.23
N LEU A 43 -4.71 9.34 12.28
CA LEU A 43 -3.96 8.97 13.48
C LEU A 43 -4.21 9.94 14.64
N LEU A 44 -4.19 11.25 14.36
CA LEU A 44 -4.50 12.28 15.36
C LEU A 44 -5.93 12.12 15.89
N TYR A 45 -6.89 11.86 15.01
CA TYR A 45 -8.27 11.59 15.40
C TYR A 45 -8.36 10.35 16.31
N GLN A 46 -7.66 9.27 15.95
CA GLN A 46 -7.65 8.02 16.73
C GLN A 46 -7.04 8.22 18.12
N GLY A 47 -5.93 8.94 18.21
CA GLY A 47 -5.29 9.25 19.49
C GLY A 47 -6.09 10.18 20.38
N LEU A 48 -6.77 11.18 19.80
CA LEU A 48 -7.64 12.11 20.55
C LEU A 48 -8.97 11.46 21.00
N SER A 49 -9.48 10.49 20.24
CA SER A 49 -10.75 9.81 20.55
C SER A 49 -10.58 8.72 21.60
N ASN A 50 -9.36 8.28 21.87
CA ASN A 50 -9.07 7.20 22.80
C ASN A 50 -8.09 7.65 23.87
N GLU A 51 -8.59 8.07 25.04
CA GLU A 51 -7.79 8.59 26.15
C GLU A 51 -6.70 7.62 26.68
N LYS A 52 -6.77 6.34 26.29
CA LYS A 52 -5.79 5.32 26.69
C LYS A 52 -4.59 5.24 25.77
N ILE A 53 -4.61 5.91 24.62
CA ILE A 53 -3.54 5.84 23.62
C ILE A 53 -2.74 7.13 23.67
N ASP A 54 -1.45 7.04 23.97
CA ASP A 54 -0.55 8.17 23.80
C ASP A 54 -0.35 8.47 22.33
N VAL A 55 -0.77 9.65 21.91
CA VAL A 55 -0.63 10.14 20.51
C VAL A 55 0.83 10.11 20.06
N LYS A 56 1.78 10.42 20.95
CA LYS A 56 3.21 10.35 20.64
C LYS A 56 3.66 8.94 20.31
N GLU A 57 3.27 7.97 21.14
CA GLU A 57 3.60 6.57 20.93
C GLU A 57 3.00 6.04 19.64
N LEU A 58 1.75 6.39 19.36
CA LEU A 58 1.05 6.01 18.13
C LEU A 58 1.79 6.52 16.88
N ILE A 59 2.18 7.80 16.86
CA ILE A 59 2.90 8.41 15.75
C ILE A 59 4.29 7.77 15.58
N LEU A 60 5.01 7.54 16.67
CA LEU A 60 6.33 6.91 16.63
C LEU A 60 6.23 5.49 16.07
N ASN A 61 5.32 4.66 16.59
CA ASN A 61 5.14 3.28 16.14
C ASN A 61 4.79 3.21 14.65
N ASN A 62 3.89 4.07 14.17
CA ASN A 62 3.54 4.10 12.74
C ASN A 62 4.67 4.64 11.86
N SER A 63 5.47 5.59 12.36
CA SER A 63 6.65 6.08 11.64
C SER A 63 7.74 5.01 11.51
N PHE A 64 8.00 4.23 12.57
CA PHE A 64 8.90 3.08 12.51
C PHE A 64 8.36 2.01 11.56
N SER A 65 7.08 1.73 11.60
CA SER A 65 6.41 0.78 10.71
C SER A 65 6.58 1.17 9.24
N MET A 66 6.41 2.44 8.93
CA MET A 66 6.60 2.99 7.59
C MET A 66 8.03 2.75 7.08
N ILE A 67 9.04 3.00 7.93
CA ILE A 67 10.45 2.77 7.60
C ILE A 67 10.72 1.28 7.37
N ILE A 68 10.19 0.41 8.23
CA ILE A 68 10.36 -1.04 8.11
C ILE A 68 9.80 -1.56 6.80
N ILE A 69 8.55 -1.22 6.48
CA ILE A 69 7.92 -1.64 5.22
C ILE A 69 8.65 -1.07 4.00
N PHE A 70 9.12 0.19 4.08
CA PHE A 70 9.93 0.78 3.02
C PHE A 70 11.21 -0.02 2.77
N ILE A 71 11.96 -0.36 3.83
CA ILE A 71 13.21 -1.14 3.73
C ILE A 71 12.93 -2.52 3.14
N ILE A 72 11.86 -3.20 3.59
CA ILE A 72 11.49 -4.53 3.08
C ILE A 72 11.16 -4.47 1.60
N MET A 73 10.29 -3.57 1.18
CA MET A 73 9.87 -3.46 -0.22
C MET A 73 11.02 -3.01 -1.13
N TYR A 74 11.86 -2.09 -0.66
CA TYR A 74 13.06 -1.68 -1.36
C TYR A 74 14.06 -2.84 -1.49
N SER A 75 14.24 -3.63 -0.45
CA SER A 75 15.13 -4.81 -0.46
C SER A 75 14.64 -5.86 -1.45
N ILE A 76 13.34 -6.12 -1.54
CA ILE A 76 12.75 -7.03 -2.53
C ILE A 76 13.05 -6.53 -3.95
N SER A 77 12.84 -5.24 -4.22
CA SER A 77 13.13 -4.64 -5.52
C SER A 77 14.62 -4.71 -5.86
N TYR A 78 15.50 -4.39 -4.91
CA TYR A 78 16.95 -4.44 -5.09
C TYR A 78 17.48 -5.85 -5.35
N ILE A 79 17.02 -6.85 -4.58
CA ILE A 79 17.40 -8.26 -4.76
C ILE A 79 16.94 -8.75 -6.14
N SER A 80 15.70 -8.42 -6.53
CA SER A 80 15.18 -8.75 -7.84
C SER A 80 16.01 -8.16 -8.97
N TYR A 81 16.41 -6.89 -8.84
CA TYR A 81 17.31 -6.25 -9.79
C TYR A 81 18.66 -6.97 -9.88
N LYS A 82 19.25 -7.33 -8.74
CA LYS A 82 20.56 -8.01 -8.71
C LYS A 82 20.52 -9.41 -9.33
N ILE A 83 19.38 -10.14 -9.18
CA ILE A 83 19.26 -11.53 -9.68
C ILE A 83 18.83 -11.54 -11.16
N PHE A 84 17.85 -10.73 -11.53
CA PHE A 84 17.19 -10.78 -12.83
C PHE A 84 17.54 -9.60 -13.76
N GLY A 85 18.26 -8.59 -13.27
CA GLY A 85 18.57 -7.37 -14.03
C GLY A 85 17.36 -6.45 -14.25
N ILE A 86 16.23 -6.71 -13.58
CA ILE A 86 14.95 -6.00 -13.78
C ILE A 86 14.41 -5.56 -12.43
N ASN A 87 14.02 -4.29 -12.31
CA ASN A 87 13.28 -3.81 -11.14
C ASN A 87 11.90 -4.45 -11.12
N SER A 88 11.62 -5.27 -10.12
CA SER A 88 10.32 -5.95 -9.97
C SER A 88 9.22 -5.02 -9.45
N LEU A 89 9.60 -3.99 -8.70
CA LEU A 89 8.67 -3.04 -8.07
C LEU A 89 9.06 -1.60 -8.44
N GLY A 90 8.06 -0.79 -8.77
CA GLY A 90 8.22 0.65 -8.96
C GLY A 90 8.45 1.38 -7.64
N MET A 91 9.16 2.51 -7.67
CA MET A 91 9.33 3.36 -6.48
C MET A 91 7.99 3.90 -5.93
N GLY A 92 7.02 4.10 -6.81
CA GLY A 92 5.66 4.49 -6.41
C GLY A 92 4.98 3.42 -5.55
N ASP A 93 5.11 2.14 -5.91
CA ASP A 93 4.54 1.01 -5.16
C ASP A 93 5.21 0.85 -3.79
N ILE A 94 6.55 1.04 -3.73
CA ILE A 94 7.31 1.01 -2.48
C ILE A 94 6.83 2.12 -1.53
N LYS A 95 6.64 3.34 -2.05
CA LYS A 95 6.12 4.46 -1.26
C LYS A 95 4.66 4.22 -0.83
N LEU A 96 3.81 3.75 -1.74
CA LEU A 96 2.40 3.47 -1.45
C LEU A 96 2.26 2.43 -0.33
N SER A 97 2.98 1.32 -0.41
CA SER A 97 2.97 0.28 0.63
C SER A 97 3.47 0.80 1.98
N SER A 98 4.51 1.65 1.98
CA SER A 98 5.04 2.25 3.20
C SER A 98 4.06 3.24 3.84
N ILE A 99 3.48 4.14 3.05
CA ILE A 99 2.51 5.13 3.51
C ILE A 99 1.24 4.44 4.05
N SER A 100 0.85 3.30 3.49
CA SER A 100 -0.33 2.57 3.98
C SER A 100 -0.24 2.15 5.44
N THR A 101 0.98 1.98 5.99
CA THR A 101 1.18 1.65 7.41
C THR A 101 0.63 2.71 8.36
N ILE A 102 0.56 3.97 7.92
CA ILE A 102 -0.03 5.07 8.68
C ILE A 102 -1.52 4.81 8.94
N TRP A 103 -2.20 4.13 8.01
CA TRP A 103 -3.62 3.84 8.07
C TRP A 103 -3.95 2.55 8.81
N ILE A 104 -3.15 1.50 8.62
CA ILE A 104 -3.49 0.13 9.06
C ILE A 104 -2.50 -0.45 10.08
N GLY A 105 -1.41 0.26 10.41
CA GLY A 105 -0.38 -0.25 11.30
C GLY A 105 0.49 -1.35 10.66
N ILE A 106 1.49 -1.84 11.39
CA ILE A 106 2.49 -2.76 10.84
C ILE A 106 1.93 -4.17 10.57
N GLU A 107 1.15 -4.72 11.49
CA GLU A 107 0.64 -6.09 11.38
C GLU A 107 -0.24 -6.26 10.14
N LEU A 108 -1.19 -5.35 9.98
CA LEU A 108 -2.10 -5.37 8.82
C LEU A 108 -1.40 -4.94 7.53
N SER A 109 -0.30 -4.23 7.61
CA SER A 109 0.52 -3.94 6.42
C SER A 109 1.17 -5.20 5.85
N PHE A 110 1.65 -6.12 6.71
CA PHE A 110 2.11 -7.42 6.24
C PHE A 110 0.98 -8.23 5.59
N LEU A 111 -0.21 -8.24 6.20
CA LEU A 111 -1.37 -8.91 5.61
C LEU A 111 -1.73 -8.29 4.26
N SER A 112 -1.74 -6.96 4.17
CA SER A 112 -1.96 -6.22 2.92
C SER A 112 -0.97 -6.61 1.83
N LEU A 113 0.32 -6.69 2.14
CA LEU A 113 1.35 -7.14 1.21
C LEU A 113 1.15 -8.59 0.77
N CYS A 114 0.83 -9.51 1.70
CA CYS A 114 0.53 -10.89 1.36
C CYS A 114 -0.64 -10.98 0.36
N ILE A 115 -1.74 -10.30 0.62
CA ILE A 115 -2.91 -10.27 -0.28
C ILE A 115 -2.50 -9.71 -1.65
N SER A 116 -1.76 -8.60 -1.67
CA SER A 116 -1.34 -7.92 -2.90
C SER A 116 -0.45 -8.79 -3.77
N PHE A 117 0.56 -9.43 -3.18
CA PHE A 117 1.44 -10.35 -3.90
C PHE A 117 0.73 -11.60 -4.38
N LEU A 118 -0.19 -12.16 -3.60
CA LEU A 118 -1.00 -13.31 -4.03
C LEU A 118 -1.88 -12.96 -5.22
N LEU A 119 -2.62 -11.85 -5.17
CA LEU A 119 -3.46 -11.40 -6.28
C LEU A 119 -2.64 -11.12 -7.54
N SER A 120 -1.51 -10.44 -7.38
CA SER A 120 -0.58 -10.14 -8.47
C SER A 120 0.01 -11.44 -9.08
N ALA A 121 0.37 -12.42 -8.26
CA ALA A 121 0.86 -13.72 -8.72
C ALA A 121 -0.21 -14.47 -9.51
N ILE A 122 -1.46 -14.51 -9.02
CA ILE A 122 -2.60 -15.14 -9.72
C ILE A 122 -2.82 -14.47 -11.07
N TYR A 123 -2.82 -13.13 -11.11
CA TYR A 123 -2.97 -12.37 -12.36
C TYR A 123 -1.85 -12.69 -13.35
N SER A 124 -0.61 -12.68 -12.89
CA SER A 124 0.57 -12.98 -13.73
C SER A 124 0.54 -14.42 -14.27
N LEU A 125 0.19 -15.42 -13.44
CA LEU A 125 0.05 -16.81 -13.85
C LEU A 125 -1.05 -16.98 -14.90
N HIS A 126 -2.23 -16.41 -14.65
CA HIS A 126 -3.34 -16.43 -15.60
C HIS A 126 -2.94 -15.78 -16.94
N GLY A 127 -2.28 -14.61 -16.87
CA GLY A 127 -1.80 -13.91 -18.05
C GLY A 127 -0.77 -14.70 -18.87
N ARG A 128 0.08 -15.49 -18.20
CA ARG A 128 1.04 -16.40 -18.87
C ARG A 128 0.37 -17.61 -19.50
N ILE A 129 -0.55 -18.27 -18.80
CA ILE A 129 -1.30 -19.44 -19.31
C ILE A 129 -2.11 -19.03 -20.55
N THR A 130 -2.76 -17.87 -20.51
CA THR A 130 -3.55 -17.32 -21.63
C THR A 130 -2.69 -16.66 -22.72
N LYS A 131 -1.36 -16.67 -22.59
CA LYS A 131 -0.40 -16.05 -23.51
C LYS A 131 -0.60 -14.53 -23.70
N ARG A 132 -1.29 -13.87 -22.78
CA ARG A 132 -1.51 -12.41 -22.80
C ARG A 132 -0.32 -11.63 -22.25
N LEU A 133 0.47 -12.23 -21.35
CA LEU A 133 1.66 -11.64 -20.76
C LEU A 133 2.91 -12.39 -21.20
N LYS A 134 3.92 -11.64 -21.62
CA LYS A 134 5.25 -12.17 -21.92
C LYS A 134 6.03 -12.41 -20.61
N PRO A 135 7.03 -13.30 -20.61
CA PRO A 135 7.94 -13.42 -19.49
C PRO A 135 8.59 -12.07 -19.15
N PHE A 136 8.61 -11.71 -17.86
CA PHE A 136 9.18 -10.44 -17.34
C PHE A 136 8.50 -9.16 -17.86
N GLN A 137 7.30 -9.25 -18.41
CA GLN A 137 6.52 -8.07 -18.78
C GLN A 137 6.04 -7.35 -17.52
N GLN A 138 6.34 -6.06 -17.44
CA GLN A 138 5.82 -5.19 -16.38
C GLN A 138 4.31 -4.99 -16.54
N TYR A 139 3.61 -4.90 -15.42
CA TYR A 139 2.18 -4.61 -15.32
C TYR A 139 1.91 -3.76 -14.07
N PRO A 140 0.83 -2.99 -14.04
CA PRO A 140 0.51 -2.12 -12.92
C PRO A 140 0.30 -2.94 -11.65
N PHE A 141 1.02 -2.59 -10.56
CA PHE A 141 0.96 -3.31 -9.29
C PHE A 141 0.11 -2.57 -8.23
N ALA A 142 -0.01 -1.24 -8.32
CA ALA A 142 -0.79 -0.45 -7.38
C ALA A 142 -2.27 -0.88 -7.23
N PRO A 143 -2.97 -1.41 -8.26
CA PRO A 143 -4.33 -1.96 -8.08
C PRO A 143 -4.38 -3.10 -7.07
N PHE A 144 -3.40 -4.01 -7.12
CA PHE A 144 -3.32 -5.14 -6.18
C PHE A 144 -2.97 -4.67 -4.77
N LEU A 145 -2.04 -3.70 -4.65
CA LEU A 145 -1.73 -3.05 -3.39
C LEU A 145 -2.98 -2.37 -2.79
N SER A 146 -3.71 -1.63 -3.60
CA SER A 146 -4.92 -0.93 -3.17
C SER A 146 -5.98 -1.89 -2.63
N ILE A 147 -6.18 -3.03 -3.28
CA ILE A 147 -7.08 -4.08 -2.78
C ILE A 147 -6.57 -4.64 -1.46
N GLY A 148 -5.28 -4.98 -1.36
CA GLY A 148 -4.68 -5.49 -0.13
C GLY A 148 -4.82 -4.52 1.04
N ILE A 149 -4.51 -3.22 0.82
CA ILE A 149 -4.64 -2.17 1.82
C ILE A 149 -6.10 -2.01 2.27
N PHE A 150 -7.02 -1.97 1.31
CA PHE A 150 -8.44 -1.78 1.63
C PHE A 150 -9.03 -2.98 2.36
N CYS A 151 -8.71 -4.22 1.97
CA CYS A 151 -9.13 -5.43 2.69
C CYS A 151 -8.61 -5.43 4.13
N SER A 152 -7.31 -5.10 4.32
CA SER A 152 -6.70 -5.03 5.65
C SER A 152 -7.34 -3.93 6.51
N TRP A 153 -7.67 -2.78 5.91
CA TRP A 153 -8.41 -1.70 6.59
C TRP A 153 -9.78 -2.16 7.07
N ILE A 154 -10.54 -2.88 6.24
CA ILE A 154 -11.85 -3.41 6.63
C ILE A 154 -11.73 -4.41 7.79
N ILE A 155 -10.73 -5.30 7.73
CA ILE A 155 -10.47 -6.28 8.81
C ILE A 155 -10.17 -5.59 10.15
N ASP A 156 -9.46 -4.45 10.13
CA ASP A 156 -9.18 -3.66 11.34
C ASP A 156 -10.45 -3.03 11.96
N LYS A 157 -11.50 -2.86 11.20
CA LYS A 157 -12.72 -2.16 11.64
C LYS A 157 -13.89 -3.08 11.97
N ILE A 158 -13.75 -4.40 11.72
CA ILE A 158 -14.70 -5.44 12.14
C ILE A 158 -14.31 -5.96 13.51
#